data_67e10769d707842820440db2b0d4339d
#
_entry.id   67e10769d707842820440db2b0d4339d
#
_cell.length_a   1.000
_cell.length_b   1.000
_cell.length_c   1.000
_cell.angle_alpha   90.00
_cell.angle_beta   90.00
_cell.angle_gamma   90.00
#
_symmetry.space_group_name_H-M   'P 1'
#
loop_
_entity.id
_entity.type
_entity.pdbx_description
1 polymer ?
#
loop_
_entity_poly.entity_id
_entity_poly.type
_entity_poly.pdbx_seq_one_letter_code
_entity_poly.pdbx_strand_id
1 'polypeptide(L)'
;MTRILIVDDQPMYRIGLAAILGAQDDLTIVGEASDGREAIARARSLQPDVVLMDVRMPNLNGIEATRAIADAANEGGHPTRVVMLTTFDIDDYVFDALRAGASGFLLKDATPQELVDAVRTVAGGDALLAPKVTRTLIEAFAQAPAKRSVSPTRFNELTEREREVFELVAKGHSNSEISKTLFIAEQTTKSHVSRIMAKLHLRDRVHAVVLGYESGLITPGEAVD
;
A
#
# COMPACT_ATOMS: atom_id res chain seq x y z
N MET A 1 4.62 11.85 -15.12
CA MET A 1 3.15 12.01 -15.19
C MET A 1 2.56 10.68 -14.71
N THR A 2 1.89 10.68 -13.57
CA THR A 2 1.37 9.45 -12.93
C THR A 2 0.12 8.96 -13.63
N ARG A 3 0.12 7.72 -14.08
CA ARG A 3 -0.97 7.07 -14.83
C ARG A 3 -1.92 6.37 -13.86
N ILE A 4 -3.20 6.72 -13.90
CA ILE A 4 -4.20 6.27 -12.91
C ILE A 4 -5.31 5.49 -13.61
N LEU A 5 -5.64 4.31 -13.09
CA LEU A 5 -6.85 3.56 -13.40
C LEU A 5 -7.84 3.70 -12.25
N ILE A 6 -9.08 4.10 -12.54
CA ILE A 6 -10.15 4.24 -11.56
C ILE A 6 -11.08 3.03 -11.67
N VAL A 7 -11.32 2.36 -10.55
CA VAL A 7 -12.15 1.14 -10.49
C VAL A 7 -13.19 1.26 -9.38
N ASP A 8 -14.45 1.36 -9.76
CA ASP A 8 -15.60 1.47 -8.85
C ASP A 8 -16.87 1.06 -9.62
N ASP A 9 -17.83 0.42 -8.99
CA ASP A 9 -19.07 0.02 -9.64
C ASP A 9 -20.05 1.19 -9.82
N GLN A 10 -19.86 2.30 -9.10
CA GLN A 10 -20.70 3.49 -9.13
C GLN A 10 -20.21 4.52 -10.19
N PRO A 11 -20.94 4.71 -11.30
CA PRO A 11 -20.48 5.62 -12.36
C PRO A 11 -20.28 7.07 -11.90
N MET A 12 -21.17 7.56 -11.03
CA MET A 12 -21.08 8.94 -10.52
C MET A 12 -19.82 9.16 -9.67
N TYR A 13 -19.40 8.15 -8.91
CA TYR A 13 -18.20 8.21 -8.09
C TYR A 13 -16.95 8.23 -9.00
N ARG A 14 -16.88 7.38 -10.03
CA ARG A 14 -15.80 7.40 -11.01
C ARG A 14 -15.66 8.76 -11.71
N ILE A 15 -16.79 9.35 -12.15
CA ILE A 15 -16.80 10.69 -12.77
C ILE A 15 -16.23 11.74 -11.79
N GLY A 16 -16.62 11.68 -10.52
CA GLY A 16 -16.12 12.60 -9.50
C GLY A 16 -14.62 12.48 -9.30
N LEU A 17 -14.10 11.24 -9.13
CA LEU A 17 -12.66 10.98 -9.00
C LEU A 17 -11.89 11.44 -10.24
N ALA A 18 -12.40 11.14 -11.45
CA ALA A 18 -11.78 11.53 -12.70
C ALA A 18 -11.70 13.06 -12.84
N ALA A 19 -12.74 13.79 -12.43
CA ALA A 19 -12.75 15.25 -12.47
C ALA A 19 -11.72 15.86 -11.50
N ILE A 20 -11.61 15.34 -10.26
CA ILE A 20 -10.67 15.84 -9.25
C ILE A 20 -9.22 15.59 -9.68
N LEU A 21 -8.92 14.36 -10.10
CA LEU A 21 -7.56 13.95 -10.44
C LEU A 21 -7.13 14.51 -11.81
N GLY A 22 -8.05 14.56 -12.78
CA GLY A 22 -7.78 15.12 -14.11
C GLY A 22 -7.55 16.63 -14.13
N ALA A 23 -7.89 17.34 -13.05
CA ALA A 23 -7.57 18.75 -12.86
C ALA A 23 -6.10 19.00 -12.44
N GLN A 24 -5.31 17.95 -12.20
CA GLN A 24 -3.91 18.06 -11.79
C GLN A 24 -2.98 17.83 -12.98
N ASP A 25 -2.02 18.71 -13.19
CA ASP A 25 -1.08 18.67 -14.35
C ASP A 25 -0.15 17.44 -14.34
N ASP A 26 0.11 16.85 -13.15
CA ASP A 26 1.02 15.73 -12.96
C ASP A 26 0.33 14.35 -12.95
N LEU A 27 -1.02 14.31 -13.04
CA LEU A 27 -1.83 13.10 -13.01
C LEU A 27 -2.58 12.88 -14.33
N THR A 28 -2.72 11.61 -14.74
CA THR A 28 -3.45 11.26 -15.98
C THR A 28 -4.33 10.05 -15.74
N ILE A 29 -5.64 10.19 -15.99
CA ILE A 29 -6.56 9.06 -15.99
C ILE A 29 -6.40 8.29 -17.29
N VAL A 30 -5.88 7.06 -17.21
CA VAL A 30 -5.63 6.21 -18.38
C VAL A 30 -6.78 5.25 -18.67
N GLY A 31 -7.71 5.08 -17.73
CA GLY A 31 -8.91 4.28 -17.92
C GLY A 31 -9.80 4.22 -16.69
N GLU A 32 -10.95 3.61 -16.88
CA GLU A 32 -11.93 3.32 -15.84
C GLU A 32 -12.35 1.86 -15.94
N ALA A 33 -12.79 1.25 -14.82
CA ALA A 33 -13.39 -0.08 -14.80
C ALA A 33 -14.57 -0.10 -13.80
N SER A 34 -15.50 -1.01 -14.01
CA SER A 34 -16.72 -1.13 -13.22
C SER A 34 -16.75 -2.39 -12.33
N ASP A 35 -15.80 -3.28 -12.51
CA ASP A 35 -15.61 -4.48 -11.67
C ASP A 35 -14.17 -4.97 -11.68
N GLY A 36 -13.87 -5.96 -10.84
CA GLY A 36 -12.53 -6.50 -10.69
C GLY A 36 -11.98 -7.22 -11.93
N ARG A 37 -12.84 -7.83 -12.75
CA ARG A 37 -12.39 -8.52 -13.98
C ARG A 37 -11.94 -7.50 -15.03
N GLU A 38 -12.73 -6.46 -15.20
CA GLU A 38 -12.38 -5.35 -16.09
C GLU A 38 -11.12 -4.64 -15.60
N ALA A 39 -10.99 -4.45 -14.26
CA ALA A 39 -9.81 -3.86 -13.65
C ALA A 39 -8.52 -4.62 -13.98
N ILE A 40 -8.51 -5.95 -13.84
CA ILE A 40 -7.35 -6.79 -14.17
C ILE A 40 -6.98 -6.66 -15.66
N ALA A 41 -7.97 -6.75 -16.54
CA ALA A 41 -7.74 -6.65 -17.98
C ALA A 41 -7.16 -5.28 -18.36
N ARG A 42 -7.72 -4.19 -17.81
CA ARG A 42 -7.26 -2.81 -18.05
C ARG A 42 -5.90 -2.54 -17.40
N ALA A 43 -5.63 -3.02 -16.19
CA ALA A 43 -4.33 -2.86 -15.57
C ALA A 43 -3.22 -3.49 -16.42
N ARG A 44 -3.47 -4.69 -16.96
CA ARG A 44 -2.53 -5.39 -17.85
C ARG A 44 -2.28 -4.63 -19.17
N SER A 45 -3.33 -4.09 -19.79
CA SER A 45 -3.22 -3.41 -21.10
C SER A 45 -2.75 -1.97 -20.99
N LEU A 46 -3.16 -1.25 -19.95
CA LEU A 46 -2.88 0.18 -19.77
C LEU A 46 -1.64 0.45 -18.94
N GLN A 47 -1.15 -0.52 -18.16
CA GLN A 47 0.01 -0.40 -17.29
C GLN A 47 -0.04 0.88 -16.44
N PRO A 48 -1.06 1.07 -15.58
CA PRO A 48 -1.15 2.23 -14.71
C PRO A 48 -0.10 2.17 -13.60
N ASP A 49 0.37 3.34 -13.15
CA ASP A 49 1.24 3.45 -11.97
C ASP A 49 0.44 3.23 -10.68
N VAL A 50 -0.81 3.77 -10.67
CA VAL A 50 -1.72 3.66 -9.52
C VAL A 50 -3.09 3.19 -9.98
N VAL A 51 -3.69 2.27 -9.23
CA VAL A 51 -5.09 1.88 -9.36
C VAL A 51 -5.84 2.34 -8.11
N LEU A 52 -6.89 3.12 -8.29
CA LEU A 52 -7.88 3.39 -7.24
C LEU A 52 -8.95 2.30 -7.34
N MET A 53 -9.08 1.46 -6.30
CA MET A 53 -9.86 0.23 -6.35
C MET A 53 -10.93 0.21 -5.27
N ASP A 54 -12.19 0.20 -5.65
CA ASP A 54 -13.26 -0.08 -4.69
C ASP A 54 -13.16 -1.51 -4.13
N VAL A 55 -13.47 -1.68 -2.84
CA VAL A 55 -13.48 -2.97 -2.18
C VAL A 55 -14.64 -3.84 -2.66
N ARG A 56 -15.84 -3.27 -2.72
CA ARG A 56 -17.08 -4.01 -2.98
C ARG A 56 -17.60 -3.75 -4.37
N MET A 57 -17.42 -4.71 -5.26
CA MET A 57 -17.89 -4.66 -6.64
C MET A 57 -18.55 -5.98 -7.05
N PRO A 58 -19.45 -5.97 -8.04
CA PRO A 58 -20.03 -7.18 -8.60
C PRO A 58 -18.99 -8.03 -9.35
N ASN A 59 -19.31 -9.27 -9.63
CA ASN A 59 -18.54 -10.26 -10.40
C ASN A 59 -17.22 -10.68 -9.73
N LEU A 60 -16.29 -9.76 -9.52
CA LEU A 60 -15.03 -9.97 -8.82
C LEU A 60 -14.78 -8.75 -7.93
N ASN A 61 -14.57 -8.98 -6.64
CA ASN A 61 -14.34 -7.91 -5.67
C ASN A 61 -12.93 -7.28 -5.83
N GLY A 62 -12.74 -6.11 -5.21
CA GLY A 62 -11.49 -5.36 -5.34
C GLY A 62 -10.28 -6.04 -4.69
N ILE A 63 -10.48 -6.85 -3.65
CA ILE A 63 -9.39 -7.57 -2.97
C ILE A 63 -8.83 -8.67 -3.88
N GLU A 64 -9.71 -9.45 -4.51
CA GLU A 64 -9.31 -10.49 -5.47
C GLU A 64 -8.64 -9.87 -6.71
N ALA A 65 -9.18 -8.75 -7.21
CA ALA A 65 -8.58 -8.01 -8.31
C ALA A 65 -7.18 -7.45 -7.94
N THR A 66 -7.04 -6.91 -6.73
CA THR A 66 -5.77 -6.42 -6.21
C THR A 66 -4.72 -7.52 -6.18
N ARG A 67 -5.08 -8.71 -5.70
CA ARG A 67 -4.17 -9.88 -5.67
C ARG A 67 -3.68 -10.23 -7.07
N ALA A 68 -4.57 -10.32 -8.05
CA ALA A 68 -4.20 -10.68 -9.42
C ALA A 68 -3.31 -9.61 -10.08
N ILE A 69 -3.56 -8.33 -9.82
CA ILE A 69 -2.72 -7.21 -10.32
C ILE A 69 -1.35 -7.26 -9.65
N ALA A 70 -1.33 -7.52 -8.36
CA ALA A 70 -0.12 -7.61 -7.55
C ALA A 70 0.78 -8.78 -7.97
N ASP A 71 0.20 -9.96 -8.20
CA ASP A 71 0.93 -11.15 -8.63
C ASP A 71 1.54 -10.94 -10.01
N ALA A 72 0.78 -10.35 -10.94
CA ALA A 72 1.29 -10.01 -12.26
C ALA A 72 2.48 -9.04 -12.23
N ALA A 73 2.47 -8.05 -11.32
CA ALA A 73 3.59 -7.13 -11.12
C ALA A 73 4.84 -7.86 -10.57
N ASN A 74 4.66 -8.82 -9.65
CA ASN A 74 5.75 -9.62 -9.09
C ASN A 74 6.38 -10.58 -10.12
N GLU A 75 5.63 -11.03 -11.11
CA GLU A 75 6.08 -11.90 -12.21
C GLU A 75 6.82 -11.13 -13.32
N GLY A 76 7.22 -9.89 -13.07
CA GLY A 76 7.96 -9.05 -14.02
C GLY A 76 7.06 -8.14 -14.87
N GLY A 77 5.81 -7.97 -14.49
CA GLY A 77 4.90 -6.98 -15.08
C GLY A 77 5.22 -5.55 -14.64
N HIS A 78 4.38 -4.61 -15.09
CA HIS A 78 4.49 -3.21 -14.67
C HIS A 78 4.25 -3.06 -13.16
N PRO A 79 5.06 -2.28 -12.42
CA PRO A 79 4.93 -2.12 -10.97
C PRO A 79 3.72 -1.22 -10.61
N THR A 80 2.54 -1.77 -10.78
CA THR A 80 1.25 -1.12 -10.46
C THR A 80 0.99 -1.17 -8.96
N ARG A 81 0.68 -0.04 -8.34
CA ARG A 81 0.28 0.09 -6.94
C ARG A 81 -1.22 0.24 -6.81
N VAL A 82 -1.81 -0.36 -5.80
CA VAL A 82 -3.27 -0.33 -5.59
C VAL A 82 -3.61 0.40 -4.30
N VAL A 83 -4.42 1.45 -4.40
CA VAL A 83 -5.04 2.15 -3.27
C VAL A 83 -6.49 1.69 -3.18
N MET A 84 -6.85 1.07 -2.06
CA MET A 84 -8.22 0.64 -1.81
C MET A 84 -9.09 1.84 -1.41
N LEU A 85 -10.24 1.96 -2.05
CA LEU A 85 -11.27 2.91 -1.69
C LEU A 85 -12.32 2.19 -0.83
N THR A 86 -12.61 2.70 0.37
CA THR A 86 -13.55 2.05 1.29
C THR A 86 -14.47 3.05 1.97
N THR A 87 -15.65 2.60 2.34
CA THR A 87 -16.52 3.27 3.29
C THR A 87 -16.07 2.98 4.73
N PHE A 88 -16.81 3.44 5.74
CA PHE A 88 -16.42 3.42 7.16
C PHE A 88 -16.12 2.04 7.79
N ASP A 89 -16.53 0.92 7.19
CA ASP A 89 -16.31 -0.45 7.70
C ASP A 89 -14.91 -0.98 7.31
N ILE A 90 -13.87 -0.33 7.84
CA ILE A 90 -12.48 -0.63 7.51
C ILE A 90 -12.01 -1.97 8.09
N ASP A 91 -12.57 -2.39 9.24
CA ASP A 91 -11.97 -3.41 10.10
C ASP A 91 -11.96 -4.82 9.48
N ASP A 92 -12.98 -5.17 8.69
CA ASP A 92 -13.12 -6.53 8.15
C ASP A 92 -12.23 -6.82 6.93
N TYR A 93 -11.79 -5.80 6.17
CA TYR A 93 -11.16 -6.00 4.86
C TYR A 93 -9.71 -5.52 4.75
N VAL A 94 -9.23 -4.72 5.71
CA VAL A 94 -7.90 -4.12 5.64
C VAL A 94 -6.82 -5.18 5.56
N PHE A 95 -6.90 -6.18 6.43
CA PHE A 95 -5.90 -7.24 6.50
C PHE A 95 -5.82 -8.07 5.21
N ASP A 96 -6.98 -8.46 4.68
CA ASP A 96 -7.05 -9.26 3.46
C ASP A 96 -6.60 -8.47 2.24
N ALA A 97 -6.91 -7.17 2.18
CA ALA A 97 -6.48 -6.30 1.10
C ALA A 97 -4.96 -6.05 1.13
N LEU A 98 -4.36 -5.85 2.30
CA LEU A 98 -2.91 -5.71 2.44
C LEU A 98 -2.19 -7.01 2.07
N ARG A 99 -2.69 -8.16 2.52
CA ARG A 99 -2.20 -9.48 2.08
C ARG A 99 -2.37 -9.72 0.58
N ALA A 100 -3.41 -9.17 -0.01
CA ALA A 100 -3.60 -9.20 -1.46
C ALA A 100 -2.64 -8.28 -2.21
N GLY A 101 -1.97 -7.37 -1.52
CA GLY A 101 -0.97 -6.49 -2.10
C GLY A 101 -1.40 -5.05 -2.29
N ALA A 102 -2.40 -4.58 -1.53
CA ALA A 102 -2.75 -3.17 -1.51
C ALA A 102 -1.60 -2.32 -0.93
N SER A 103 -1.33 -1.19 -1.56
CA SER A 103 -0.29 -0.22 -1.18
C SER A 103 -0.83 0.89 -0.27
N GLY A 104 -2.13 0.97 -0.09
CA GLY A 104 -2.76 1.96 0.78
C GLY A 104 -4.27 1.87 0.81
N PHE A 105 -4.85 2.70 1.69
CA PHE A 105 -6.30 2.84 1.86
C PHE A 105 -6.69 4.31 1.91
N LEU A 106 -7.81 4.63 1.27
CA LEU A 106 -8.45 5.93 1.34
C LEU A 106 -9.94 5.75 1.60
N LEU A 107 -10.49 6.58 2.47
CA LEU A 107 -11.93 6.60 2.70
C LEU A 107 -12.64 7.29 1.52
N LYS A 108 -13.82 6.80 1.15
CA LYS A 108 -14.63 7.40 0.07
C LYS A 108 -15.15 8.81 0.42
N ASP A 109 -15.11 9.21 1.68
CA ASP A 109 -15.42 10.56 2.16
C ASP A 109 -14.19 11.47 2.27
N ALA A 110 -13.01 11.02 1.81
CA ALA A 110 -11.80 11.83 1.77
C ALA A 110 -12.02 13.09 0.93
N THR A 111 -11.41 14.17 1.37
CA THR A 111 -11.43 15.44 0.65
C THR A 111 -10.69 15.32 -0.70
N PRO A 112 -10.99 16.19 -1.67
CA PRO A 112 -10.25 16.24 -2.94
C PRO A 112 -8.73 16.35 -2.76
N GLN A 113 -8.27 17.12 -1.76
CA GLN A 113 -6.85 17.29 -1.50
C GLN A 113 -6.22 15.99 -0.96
N GLU A 114 -6.87 15.31 -0.01
CA GLU A 114 -6.41 14.03 0.51
C GLU A 114 -6.33 12.96 -0.57
N LEU A 115 -7.28 12.94 -1.52
CA LEU A 115 -7.25 12.02 -2.67
C LEU A 115 -6.02 12.27 -3.56
N VAL A 116 -5.76 13.53 -3.89
CA VAL A 116 -4.60 13.91 -4.73
C VAL A 116 -3.29 13.56 -4.02
N ASP A 117 -3.17 13.90 -2.75
CA ASP A 117 -1.97 13.63 -1.95
C ASP A 117 -1.75 12.11 -1.75
N ALA A 118 -2.83 11.36 -1.59
CA ALA A 118 -2.82 9.90 -1.54
C ALA A 118 -2.20 9.28 -2.79
N VAL A 119 -2.68 9.70 -3.96
CA VAL A 119 -2.18 9.20 -5.25
C VAL A 119 -0.70 9.54 -5.43
N ARG A 120 -0.28 10.77 -5.10
CA ARG A 120 1.12 11.21 -5.20
C ARG A 120 2.03 10.42 -4.26
N THR A 121 1.59 10.22 -3.01
CA THR A 121 2.32 9.45 -1.99
C THR A 121 2.56 8.02 -2.46
N VAL A 122 1.49 7.35 -2.91
CA VAL A 122 1.60 5.96 -3.36
C VAL A 122 2.39 5.86 -4.66
N ALA A 123 2.23 6.78 -5.61
CA ALA A 123 3.03 6.82 -6.83
C ALA A 123 4.53 6.99 -6.53
N GLY A 124 4.88 7.72 -5.47
CA GLY A 124 6.26 7.88 -4.99
C GLY A 124 6.86 6.63 -4.35
N GLY A 125 6.07 5.59 -4.10
CA GLY A 125 6.51 4.35 -3.42
C GLY A 125 6.35 4.39 -1.90
N ASP A 126 5.83 5.48 -1.36
CA ASP A 126 5.51 5.58 0.06
C ASP A 126 4.14 4.90 0.34
N ALA A 127 3.98 4.36 1.55
CA ALA A 127 2.71 3.77 1.98
C ALA A 127 1.73 4.85 2.43
N LEU A 128 0.49 4.70 2.01
CA LEU A 128 -0.59 5.51 2.53
C LEU A 128 -1.43 4.67 3.51
N LEU A 129 -1.06 4.74 4.77
CA LEU A 129 -1.87 4.18 5.85
C LEU A 129 -2.30 5.33 6.77
N ALA A 130 -3.59 5.63 6.76
CA ALA A 130 -4.15 6.54 7.75
C ALA A 130 -3.89 5.98 9.17
N PRO A 131 -3.67 6.81 10.20
CA PRO A 131 -3.39 6.34 11.56
C PRO A 131 -4.43 5.35 12.10
N LYS A 132 -5.69 5.50 11.72
CA LYS A 132 -6.77 4.58 12.06
C LYS A 132 -6.53 3.20 11.42
N VAL A 133 -6.20 3.15 10.14
CA VAL A 133 -5.91 1.90 9.41
C VAL A 133 -4.69 1.20 10.01
N THR A 134 -3.66 1.94 10.39
CA THR A 134 -2.48 1.38 11.07
C THR A 134 -2.84 0.73 12.39
N ARG A 135 -3.70 1.34 13.21
CA ARG A 135 -4.18 0.74 14.48
C ARG A 135 -4.95 -0.54 14.24
N THR A 136 -5.93 -0.51 13.34
CA THR A 136 -6.71 -1.71 12.97
C THR A 136 -5.80 -2.84 12.47
N LEU A 137 -4.77 -2.51 11.69
CA LEU A 137 -3.79 -3.49 11.23
C LEU A 137 -3.02 -4.13 12.40
N ILE A 138 -2.54 -3.31 13.35
CA ILE A 138 -1.84 -3.78 14.54
C ILE A 138 -2.75 -4.68 15.39
N GLU A 139 -4.01 -4.29 15.60
CA GLU A 139 -5.00 -5.07 16.34
C GLU A 139 -5.31 -6.40 15.65
N ALA A 140 -5.45 -6.42 14.33
CA ALA A 140 -5.66 -7.63 13.54
C ALA A 140 -4.47 -8.58 13.63
N PHE A 141 -3.24 -8.07 13.60
CA PHE A 141 -2.04 -8.89 13.83
C PHE A 141 -1.96 -9.42 15.27
N ALA A 142 -2.43 -8.66 16.26
CA ALA A 142 -2.47 -9.10 17.65
C ALA A 142 -3.42 -10.29 17.87
N GLN A 143 -4.50 -10.36 17.08
CA GLN A 143 -5.51 -11.43 17.18
C GLN A 143 -5.21 -12.62 16.26
N ALA A 144 -4.41 -12.44 15.22
CA ALA A 144 -4.05 -13.52 14.31
C ALA A 144 -3.11 -14.52 15.03
N PRO A 145 -3.39 -15.84 15.00
CA PRO A 145 -2.44 -16.82 15.49
C PRO A 145 -1.13 -16.66 14.71
N ALA A 146 -0.02 -16.50 15.44
CA ALA A 146 1.31 -16.31 14.86
C ALA A 146 1.67 -17.48 13.94
N LYS A 147 1.26 -17.43 12.71
CA LYS A 147 1.79 -18.30 11.66
C LYS A 147 3.20 -17.80 11.35
N ARG A 148 4.20 -18.31 12.08
CA ARG A 148 5.62 -18.16 11.74
C ARG A 148 5.90 -18.82 10.38
N SER A 149 5.46 -18.21 9.29
CA SER A 149 5.64 -18.74 7.94
C SER A 149 6.81 -18.10 7.18
N VAL A 150 7.42 -17.06 7.74
CA VAL A 150 8.56 -16.39 7.12
C VAL A 150 9.84 -16.86 7.80
N SER A 151 10.75 -17.44 7.02
CA SER A 151 12.05 -17.87 7.54
C SER A 151 12.86 -16.67 8.05
N PRO A 152 13.42 -16.72 9.28
CA PRO A 152 14.29 -15.67 9.81
C PRO A 152 15.50 -15.35 8.90
N THR A 153 15.86 -16.28 8.02
CA THR A 153 16.99 -16.13 7.08
C THR A 153 16.80 -15.03 6.05
N ARG A 154 15.55 -14.60 5.80
CA ARG A 154 15.25 -13.53 4.84
C ARG A 154 15.86 -12.18 5.25
N PHE A 155 16.02 -11.93 6.55
CA PHE A 155 16.62 -10.70 7.08
C PHE A 155 18.15 -10.72 7.12
N ASN A 156 18.79 -11.86 6.80
CA ASN A 156 20.27 -11.98 6.78
C ASN A 156 20.91 -11.15 5.66
N GLU A 157 20.16 -10.72 4.65
CA GLU A 157 20.63 -9.85 3.58
C GLU A 157 20.73 -8.37 4.02
N LEU A 158 20.11 -8.01 5.13
CA LEU A 158 20.18 -6.67 5.68
C LEU A 158 21.44 -6.49 6.52
N THR A 159 22.11 -5.34 6.36
CA THR A 159 23.12 -4.89 7.32
C THR A 159 22.47 -4.55 8.65
N GLU A 160 23.24 -4.47 9.74
CA GLU A 160 22.70 -4.05 11.06
C GLU A 160 21.94 -2.73 10.96
N ARG A 161 22.49 -1.74 10.24
CA ARG A 161 21.82 -0.45 10.07
C ARG A 161 20.54 -0.53 9.28
N GLU A 162 20.50 -1.32 8.23
CA GLU A 162 19.27 -1.56 7.47
C GLU A 162 18.22 -2.30 8.30
N ARG A 163 18.63 -3.19 9.20
CA ARG A 163 17.74 -3.88 10.11
C ARG A 163 17.09 -2.94 11.12
N GLU A 164 17.87 -2.05 11.74
CA GLU A 164 17.34 -0.99 12.62
C GLU A 164 16.31 -0.11 11.90
N VAL A 165 16.64 0.31 10.68
CA VAL A 165 15.71 1.10 9.85
C VAL A 165 14.46 0.28 9.50
N PHE A 166 14.61 -1.01 9.14
CA PHE A 166 13.48 -1.87 8.82
C PHE A 166 12.53 -2.06 10.00
N GLU A 167 13.04 -2.25 11.22
CA GLU A 167 12.24 -2.38 12.43
C GLU A 167 11.38 -1.13 12.68
N LEU A 168 11.94 0.06 12.51
CA LEU A 168 11.20 1.32 12.63
C LEU A 168 10.18 1.49 11.50
N VAL A 169 10.52 1.10 10.26
CA VAL A 169 9.57 1.07 9.14
C VAL A 169 8.41 0.13 9.45
N ALA A 170 8.69 -1.07 9.94
CA ALA A 170 7.69 -2.07 10.29
C ALA A 170 6.80 -1.64 11.46
N LYS A 171 7.31 -0.81 12.37
CA LYS A 171 6.54 -0.14 13.43
C LYS A 171 5.70 1.05 12.93
N GLY A 172 5.78 1.41 11.64
CA GLY A 172 4.99 2.47 11.04
C GLY A 172 5.61 3.88 11.09
N HIS A 173 6.85 4.05 11.57
CA HIS A 173 7.50 5.37 11.65
C HIS A 173 7.75 5.96 10.26
N SER A 174 7.49 7.26 10.08
CA SER A 174 7.84 8.03 8.88
C SER A 174 9.36 8.17 8.72
N ASN A 175 9.83 8.51 7.52
CA ASN A 175 11.26 8.77 7.28
C ASN A 175 11.82 9.89 8.17
N SER A 176 10.99 10.90 8.47
CA SER A 176 11.34 12.00 9.37
C SER A 176 11.50 11.52 10.82
N GLU A 177 10.60 10.66 11.32
CA GLU A 177 10.70 10.08 12.67
C GLU A 177 11.91 9.14 12.77
N ILE A 178 12.13 8.28 11.79
CA ILE A 178 13.30 7.39 11.72
C ILE A 178 14.61 8.20 11.73
N SER A 179 14.65 9.28 10.96
CA SER A 179 15.85 10.14 10.91
C SER A 179 16.18 10.76 12.26
N LYS A 180 15.16 11.18 13.01
CA LYS A 180 15.32 11.71 14.37
C LYS A 180 15.76 10.63 15.35
N THR A 181 15.11 9.46 15.33
CA THR A 181 15.42 8.34 16.22
C THR A 181 16.83 7.82 16.04
N LEU A 182 17.28 7.72 14.78
CA LEU A 182 18.58 7.16 14.45
C LEU A 182 19.70 8.20 14.26
N PHE A 183 19.39 9.49 14.46
CA PHE A 183 20.33 10.60 14.32
C PHE A 183 21.03 10.66 12.96
N ILE A 184 20.28 10.45 11.87
CA ILE A 184 20.75 10.50 10.49
C ILE A 184 19.93 11.50 9.66
N ALA A 185 20.47 11.92 8.50
CA ALA A 185 19.70 12.77 7.59
C ALA A 185 18.52 12.03 6.99
N GLU A 186 17.40 12.71 6.76
CA GLU A 186 16.20 12.11 6.15
C GLU A 186 16.48 11.51 4.77
N GLN A 187 17.35 12.14 3.99
CA GLN A 187 17.80 11.60 2.69
C GLN A 187 18.56 10.28 2.84
N THR A 188 19.30 10.09 3.93
CA THR A 188 19.98 8.83 4.26
C THR A 188 18.96 7.77 4.63
N THR A 189 17.92 8.14 5.41
CA THR A 189 16.81 7.25 5.73
C THR A 189 16.10 6.77 4.45
N LYS A 190 15.76 7.67 3.53
CA LYS A 190 15.16 7.32 2.23
C LYS A 190 16.03 6.32 1.45
N SER A 191 17.34 6.52 1.45
CA SER A 191 18.28 5.62 0.78
C SER A 191 18.32 4.23 1.42
N HIS A 192 18.29 4.14 2.76
CA HIS A 192 18.19 2.86 3.46
C HIS A 192 16.88 2.15 3.16
N VAL A 193 15.75 2.86 3.26
CA VAL A 193 14.41 2.31 2.96
C VAL A 193 14.38 1.73 1.55
N SER A 194 14.86 2.48 0.54
CA SER A 194 14.91 2.01 -0.85
C SER A 194 15.74 0.72 -1.01
N ARG A 195 16.91 0.65 -0.36
CA ARG A 195 17.76 -0.56 -0.38
C ARG A 195 17.10 -1.75 0.31
N ILE A 196 16.43 -1.53 1.43
CA ILE A 196 15.69 -2.55 2.17
C ILE A 196 14.56 -3.12 1.30
N MET A 197 13.77 -2.24 0.65
CA MET A 197 12.71 -2.68 -0.27
C MET A 197 13.27 -3.57 -1.38
N ALA A 198 14.39 -3.17 -1.99
CA ALA A 198 15.04 -3.95 -3.04
C ALA A 198 15.56 -5.30 -2.55
N LYS A 199 16.27 -5.35 -1.40
CA LYS A 199 16.84 -6.58 -0.83
C LYS A 199 15.79 -7.59 -0.39
N LEU A 200 14.70 -7.11 0.21
CA LEU A 200 13.60 -7.95 0.68
C LEU A 200 12.52 -8.21 -0.38
N HIS A 201 12.71 -7.69 -1.61
CA HIS A 201 11.74 -7.76 -2.70
C HIS A 201 10.35 -7.26 -2.29
N LEU A 202 10.31 -6.12 -1.59
CA LEU A 202 9.08 -5.48 -1.14
C LEU A 202 8.69 -4.38 -2.14
N ARG A 203 7.41 -4.33 -2.49
CA ARG A 203 6.89 -3.34 -3.46
C ARG A 203 6.77 -1.94 -2.88
N ASP A 204 6.43 -1.86 -1.60
CA ASP A 204 6.22 -0.61 -0.89
C ASP A 204 6.36 -0.80 0.62
N ARG A 205 6.18 0.31 1.34
CA ARG A 205 6.32 0.37 2.80
C ARG A 205 5.26 -0.44 3.54
N VAL A 206 4.06 -0.59 2.99
CA VAL A 206 2.99 -1.40 3.60
C VAL A 206 3.43 -2.86 3.70
N HIS A 207 4.05 -3.38 2.64
CA HIS A 207 4.56 -4.75 2.62
C HIS A 207 5.70 -4.95 3.62
N ALA A 208 6.48 -3.90 3.95
CA ALA A 208 7.47 -3.96 5.02
C ALA A 208 6.80 -4.11 6.39
N VAL A 209 5.72 -3.38 6.65
CA VAL A 209 4.92 -3.53 7.88
C VAL A 209 4.36 -4.94 7.98
N VAL A 210 3.66 -5.42 6.94
CA VAL A 210 3.09 -6.78 6.91
C VAL A 210 4.18 -7.83 7.16
N LEU A 211 5.32 -7.75 6.48
CA LEU A 211 6.44 -8.67 6.65
C LEU A 211 6.99 -8.65 8.09
N GLY A 212 7.13 -7.47 8.70
CA GLY A 212 7.60 -7.32 10.08
C GLY A 212 6.74 -8.07 11.08
N TYR A 213 5.42 -7.96 10.96
CA TYR A 213 4.47 -8.68 11.82
C TYR A 213 4.36 -10.17 11.48
N GLU A 214 4.27 -10.56 10.22
CA GLU A 214 4.16 -11.98 9.81
C GLU A 214 5.40 -12.80 10.15
N SER A 215 6.57 -12.17 10.14
CA SER A 215 7.82 -12.83 10.54
C SER A 215 8.00 -12.95 12.06
N GLY A 216 7.17 -12.25 12.85
CA GLY A 216 7.32 -12.15 14.30
C GLY A 216 8.51 -11.29 14.75
N LEU A 217 9.08 -10.50 13.83
CA LEU A 217 10.13 -9.52 14.17
C LEU A 217 9.56 -8.39 15.02
N ILE A 218 8.30 -8.02 14.75
CA ILE A 218 7.54 -7.03 15.51
C ILE A 218 6.37 -7.75 16.18
N THR A 219 6.20 -7.53 17.49
CA THR A 219 5.06 -8.04 18.28
C THR A 219 4.07 -6.90 18.53
N PRO A 220 2.75 -7.13 18.33
CA PRO A 220 1.74 -6.15 18.67
C PRO A 220 1.78 -5.83 20.18
N GLY A 221 1.79 -4.54 20.54
CA GLY A 221 1.80 -4.10 21.95
C GLY A 221 3.17 -3.75 22.53
N GLU A 222 4.27 -3.96 21.82
CA GLU A 222 5.53 -3.31 22.18
C GLU A 222 5.41 -1.81 21.83
N ALA A 223 5.07 -1.03 22.87
CA ALA A 223 4.89 0.41 22.73
C ALA A 223 6.18 1.07 22.22
N VAL A 224 5.97 2.04 21.36
CA VAL A 224 6.99 3.01 20.99
C VAL A 224 7.16 3.92 22.21
N ASP A 225 8.21 3.67 23.02
CA ASP A 225 8.72 4.66 23.98
C ASP A 225 9.48 5.77 23.24
#